data_625ae0cad15dbfb68085195c3a4a7de1
#
_entry.id   625ae0cad15dbfb68085195c3a4a7de1
#
_cell.length_a   1.000
_cell.length_b   1.000
_cell.length_c   1.000
_cell.angle_alpha   90.00
_cell.angle_beta   90.00
_cell.angle_gamma   90.00
#
_symmetry.space_group_name_H-M   'P 1'
#
loop_
_entity.id
_entity.type
_entity.pdbx_description
1 polymer ?
#
loop_
_entity_poly.entity_id
_entity_poly.type
_entity_poly.pdbx_seq_one_letter_code
_entity_poly.pdbx_strand_id
1 'polypeptide(L)'
;MTITKWQDLESKGAVFLNTLFPCVHFTGSGGSDANESDIIVTNQHGNNLFTIEAKMTPAQAGQITVIDDGSFTLSEQSRNPDNPYNNQIIAYLNENYHNFSPASRTGQALNIPENILINWVKHHYHGKGNTWILSIAKDSTLSKTSLTLVPINELERYFTVNSVFRIKQSGSQNVSKTRREEAIQAIKEAYPSINRDTDIVFDGKKMYLTAYIGPGKQRLNNGYFIGAIKDNRYVITRRNMTENPNPNIMFEIRLKQQCFQENEFKNFLKSQEENC
;
A
#
# COMPACT_ATOMS: atom_id res chain seq x y z
N MET A 1 -21.33 -3.91 8.47
CA MET A 1 -20.32 -4.69 7.70
C MET A 1 -18.98 -4.52 8.41
N THR A 2 -18.33 -5.62 8.80
CA THR A 2 -16.99 -5.56 9.41
C THR A 2 -15.92 -5.45 8.33
N ILE A 3 -14.91 -4.60 8.55
CA ILE A 3 -13.78 -4.38 7.66
C ILE A 3 -12.58 -5.13 8.21
N THR A 4 -12.17 -6.18 7.53
CA THR A 4 -11.05 -7.04 7.94
C THR A 4 -9.81 -6.88 7.05
N LYS A 5 -9.99 -6.37 5.83
CA LYS A 5 -8.93 -6.15 4.84
C LYS A 5 -9.06 -4.76 4.24
N TRP A 6 -7.95 -4.18 3.81
CA TRP A 6 -7.94 -2.84 3.20
C TRP A 6 -8.77 -2.78 1.89
N GLN A 7 -8.78 -3.84 1.07
CA GLN A 7 -9.62 -3.92 -0.13
C GLN A 7 -11.13 -3.86 0.18
N ASP A 8 -11.52 -4.38 1.36
CA ASP A 8 -12.90 -4.27 1.82
C ASP A 8 -13.26 -2.79 2.12
N LEU A 9 -12.31 -2.00 2.62
CA LEU A 9 -12.56 -0.57 2.89
C LEU A 9 -12.81 0.20 1.60
N GLU A 10 -12.01 -0.03 0.55
CA GLU A 10 -12.20 0.62 -0.73
C GLU A 10 -13.59 0.32 -1.32
N SER A 11 -13.93 -0.96 -1.47
CA SER A 11 -15.19 -1.38 -2.09
C SER A 11 -16.43 -1.09 -1.21
N LYS A 12 -16.40 -1.51 0.05
CA LYS A 12 -17.54 -1.33 0.98
C LYS A 12 -17.67 0.13 1.44
N GLY A 13 -16.53 0.84 1.56
CA GLY A 13 -16.49 2.28 1.84
C GLY A 13 -17.16 3.08 0.73
N ALA A 14 -16.86 2.79 -0.53
CA ALA A 14 -17.52 3.41 -1.66
C ALA A 14 -19.04 3.16 -1.65
N VAL A 15 -19.49 1.91 -1.41
CA VAL A 15 -20.92 1.57 -1.27
C VAL A 15 -21.56 2.36 -0.13
N PHE A 16 -20.90 2.45 1.03
CA PHE A 16 -21.41 3.20 2.17
C PHE A 16 -21.53 4.70 1.86
N LEU A 17 -20.52 5.30 1.22
CA LEU A 17 -20.57 6.70 0.81
C LEU A 17 -21.69 6.98 -0.20
N ASN A 18 -21.96 6.07 -1.14
CA ASN A 18 -23.08 6.14 -2.07
C ASN A 18 -24.44 6.20 -1.34
N THR A 19 -24.60 5.53 -0.18
CA THR A 19 -25.84 5.61 0.60
C THR A 19 -26.01 6.94 1.32
N LEU A 20 -24.91 7.64 1.63
CA LEU A 20 -24.92 8.91 2.36
C LEU A 20 -24.98 10.14 1.43
N PHE A 21 -24.41 10.01 0.24
CA PHE A 21 -24.23 11.12 -0.71
C PHE A 21 -24.70 10.71 -2.11
N PRO A 22 -26.03 10.58 -2.32
CA PRO A 22 -26.59 10.05 -3.59
C PRO A 22 -26.47 11.00 -4.78
N CYS A 23 -26.01 12.23 -4.60
CA CYS A 23 -25.79 13.22 -5.67
C CYS A 23 -24.57 12.91 -6.54
N VAL A 24 -23.63 12.09 -6.06
CA VAL A 24 -22.42 11.66 -6.76
C VAL A 24 -22.26 10.16 -6.71
N HIS A 25 -21.33 9.60 -7.50
CA HIS A 25 -21.01 8.19 -7.48
C HIS A 25 -19.60 7.96 -6.96
N PHE A 26 -19.48 7.03 -5.98
CA PHE A 26 -18.22 6.56 -5.42
C PHE A 26 -17.92 5.17 -5.97
N THR A 27 -16.78 4.99 -6.59
CA THR A 27 -16.33 3.71 -7.13
C THR A 27 -14.98 3.35 -6.53
N GLY A 28 -14.90 2.22 -5.82
CA GLY A 28 -13.63 1.68 -5.35
C GLY A 28 -12.84 1.10 -6.50
N SER A 29 -11.59 1.49 -6.69
CA SER A 29 -10.74 0.98 -7.77
C SER A 29 -10.34 -0.48 -7.56
N GLY A 30 -10.32 -0.96 -6.31
CA GLY A 30 -10.05 -2.36 -5.95
C GLY A 30 -8.69 -2.88 -6.41
N GLY A 31 -7.80 -1.99 -6.84
CA GLY A 31 -6.52 -2.30 -7.43
C GLY A 31 -5.38 -2.42 -6.42
N SER A 32 -4.34 -3.14 -6.80
CA SER A 32 -3.06 -3.15 -6.09
C SER A 32 -2.04 -2.20 -6.73
N ASP A 33 -2.47 -1.35 -7.66
CA ASP A 33 -1.59 -0.36 -8.28
C ASP A 33 -1.42 0.82 -7.32
N ALA A 34 -0.18 1.04 -6.90
CA ALA A 34 0.15 2.11 -5.97
C ALA A 34 0.03 3.53 -6.58
N ASN A 35 -0.18 3.62 -7.89
CA ASN A 35 -0.35 4.89 -8.60
C ASN A 35 -1.83 5.27 -8.80
N GLU A 36 -2.75 4.33 -8.59
CA GLU A 36 -4.18 4.59 -8.66
C GLU A 36 -4.71 5.06 -7.31
N SER A 37 -5.74 5.91 -7.36
CA SER A 37 -6.47 6.34 -6.17
C SER A 37 -7.44 5.24 -5.73
N ASP A 38 -7.67 5.12 -4.43
CA ASP A 38 -8.43 4.01 -3.85
C ASP A 38 -9.95 4.13 -4.13
N ILE A 39 -10.51 5.37 -4.15
CA ILE A 39 -11.92 5.63 -4.47
C ILE A 39 -12.00 6.82 -5.42
N ILE A 40 -12.67 6.63 -6.54
CA ILE A 40 -12.95 7.68 -7.54
C ILE A 40 -14.36 8.22 -7.29
N VAL A 41 -14.49 9.56 -7.32
CA VAL A 41 -15.78 10.24 -7.18
C VAL A 41 -16.14 10.88 -8.52
N THR A 42 -17.32 10.52 -9.05
CA THR A 42 -17.84 11.04 -10.31
C THR A 42 -19.18 11.73 -10.09
N ASN A 43 -19.49 12.71 -10.94
CA ASN A 43 -20.83 13.27 -11.00
C ASN A 43 -21.81 12.29 -11.68
N GLN A 44 -23.10 12.69 -11.77
CA GLN A 44 -24.14 11.86 -12.40
C GLN A 44 -23.95 11.68 -13.93
N HIS A 45 -23.10 12.48 -14.55
CA HIS A 45 -22.73 12.37 -15.97
C HIS A 45 -21.49 11.48 -16.20
N GLY A 46 -20.90 10.93 -15.12
CA GLY A 46 -19.72 10.09 -15.18
C GLY A 46 -18.39 10.84 -15.26
N ASN A 47 -18.37 12.17 -15.11
CA ASN A 47 -17.14 12.95 -15.09
C ASN A 47 -16.46 12.81 -13.73
N ASN A 48 -15.15 12.61 -13.72
CA ASN A 48 -14.35 12.56 -12.50
C ASN A 48 -14.32 13.94 -11.84
N LEU A 49 -14.68 13.99 -10.55
CA LEU A 49 -14.62 15.20 -9.74
C LEU A 49 -13.32 15.27 -8.92
N PHE A 50 -13.05 14.23 -8.17
CA PHE A 50 -11.86 14.08 -7.31
C PHE A 50 -11.71 12.64 -6.87
N THR A 51 -10.68 12.37 -6.07
CA THR A 51 -10.44 11.04 -5.51
C THR A 51 -10.24 11.08 -3.99
N ILE A 52 -10.47 9.92 -3.36
CA ILE A 52 -10.33 9.71 -1.91
C ILE A 52 -9.32 8.59 -1.68
N GLU A 53 -8.35 8.83 -0.81
CA GLU A 53 -7.45 7.80 -0.31
C GLU A 53 -8.14 7.01 0.79
N ALA A 54 -8.12 5.67 0.74
CA ALA A 54 -8.72 4.79 1.74
C ALA A 54 -7.65 4.06 2.56
N LYS A 55 -7.66 4.21 3.88
CA LYS A 55 -6.64 3.63 4.77
C LYS A 55 -7.25 2.93 5.98
N MET A 56 -6.90 1.66 6.13
CA MET A 56 -7.19 0.90 7.34
C MET A 56 -6.01 1.04 8.31
N THR A 57 -6.14 1.96 9.27
CA THR A 57 -5.04 2.36 10.16
C THR A 57 -4.78 1.38 11.31
N PRO A 58 -3.50 1.19 11.72
CA PRO A 58 -2.29 1.81 11.18
C PRO A 58 -1.95 1.31 9.77
N ALA A 59 -1.52 2.20 8.88
CA ALA A 59 -1.29 1.89 7.48
C ALA A 59 -0.05 2.57 6.91
N GLN A 60 0.59 1.93 5.93
CA GLN A 60 1.64 2.58 5.15
C GLN A 60 1.03 3.67 4.25
N ALA A 61 1.50 4.91 4.41
CA ALA A 61 1.08 6.06 3.63
C ALA A 61 1.95 6.33 2.40
N GLY A 62 3.12 5.75 2.35
CA GLY A 62 4.06 5.88 1.25
C GLY A 62 5.46 5.44 1.64
N GLN A 63 6.39 5.57 0.70
CA GLN A 63 7.80 5.27 0.94
C GLN A 63 8.69 5.98 -0.06
N ILE A 64 9.94 6.24 0.34
CA ILE A 64 11.04 6.61 -0.55
C ILE A 64 12.14 5.56 -0.48
N THR A 65 12.88 5.41 -1.56
CA THR A 65 14.07 4.54 -1.63
C THR A 65 15.30 5.42 -1.62
N VAL A 66 16.28 5.10 -0.80
CA VAL A 66 17.55 5.81 -0.72
C VAL A 66 18.71 4.87 -1.08
N ILE A 67 19.82 5.47 -1.51
CA ILE A 67 21.10 4.80 -1.77
C ILE A 67 22.03 5.17 -0.64
N ASP A 68 22.77 4.20 -0.10
CA ASP A 68 23.81 4.37 0.90
C ASP A 68 25.17 4.09 0.24
N ASP A 69 25.89 5.18 -0.11
CA ASP A 69 27.20 5.11 -0.75
C ASP A 69 28.12 6.18 -0.10
N GLY A 70 28.43 5.96 1.19
CA GLY A 70 29.18 6.92 2.02
C GLY A 70 28.35 8.14 2.45
N SER A 71 27.20 8.37 1.85
CA SER A 71 26.13 9.28 2.25
C SER A 71 24.79 8.78 1.71
N PHE A 72 23.68 9.23 2.31
CA PHE A 72 22.36 8.91 1.79
C PHE A 72 21.97 9.88 0.69
N THR A 73 21.52 9.31 -0.44
CA THR A 73 20.93 10.06 -1.55
C THR A 73 19.59 9.45 -1.95
N LEU A 74 18.72 10.23 -2.57
CA LEU A 74 17.46 9.73 -3.10
C LEU A 74 17.74 8.82 -4.31
N SER A 75 17.16 7.63 -4.34
CA SER A 75 17.27 6.75 -5.51
C SER A 75 16.45 7.32 -6.67
N GLU A 76 16.99 7.29 -7.88
CA GLU A 76 16.26 7.62 -9.13
C GLU A 76 15.02 6.73 -9.34
N GLN A 77 15.03 5.52 -8.77
CA GLN A 77 13.89 4.60 -8.80
C GLN A 77 12.88 4.82 -7.67
N SER A 78 13.03 5.89 -6.88
CA SER A 78 12.07 6.24 -5.84
C SER A 78 10.74 6.62 -6.48
N ARG A 79 9.62 6.15 -5.90
CA ARG A 79 8.27 6.41 -6.44
C ARG A 79 7.79 7.85 -6.27
N ASN A 80 8.46 8.64 -5.43
CA ASN A 80 8.08 10.02 -5.12
C ASN A 80 9.30 10.94 -5.25
N PRO A 81 9.98 11.00 -6.43
CA PRO A 81 11.23 11.74 -6.56
C PRO A 81 11.03 13.25 -6.36
N ASP A 82 9.89 13.78 -6.79
CA ASP A 82 9.60 15.23 -6.82
C ASP A 82 8.96 15.76 -5.52
N ASN A 83 8.86 14.94 -4.49
CA ASN A 83 8.32 15.40 -3.21
C ASN A 83 9.32 16.37 -2.54
N PRO A 84 8.95 17.65 -2.29
CA PRO A 84 9.86 18.70 -1.83
C PRO A 84 10.45 18.41 -0.44
N TYR A 85 9.81 17.56 0.34
CA TYR A 85 10.27 17.17 1.69
C TYR A 85 11.33 16.06 1.68
N ASN A 86 11.61 15.44 0.52
CA ASN A 86 12.65 14.42 0.40
C ASN A 86 14.00 14.95 0.85
N ASN A 87 14.38 16.15 0.43
CA ASN A 87 15.68 16.75 0.76
C ASN A 87 15.86 16.93 2.28
N GLN A 88 14.82 17.34 3.00
CA GLN A 88 14.87 17.49 4.46
C GLN A 88 15.05 16.15 5.16
N ILE A 89 14.40 15.10 4.66
CA ILE A 89 14.51 13.74 5.18
C ILE A 89 15.90 13.16 4.92
N ILE A 90 16.45 13.39 3.73
CA ILE A 90 17.82 12.95 3.36
C ILE A 90 18.86 13.70 4.18
N ALA A 91 18.69 15.02 4.39
CA ALA A 91 19.57 15.80 5.24
C ALA A 91 19.62 15.24 6.67
N TYR A 92 18.46 14.94 7.27
CA TYR A 92 18.36 14.31 8.58
C TYR A 92 19.11 12.96 8.64
N LEU A 93 18.99 12.11 7.62
CA LEU A 93 19.72 10.84 7.56
C LEU A 93 21.24 11.08 7.51
N ASN A 94 21.70 12.06 6.74
CA ASN A 94 23.11 12.34 6.59
C ASN A 94 23.72 12.97 7.85
N GLU A 95 22.98 13.84 8.54
CA GLU A 95 23.38 14.38 9.85
C GLU A 95 23.54 13.28 10.90
N ASN A 96 22.80 12.17 10.74
CA ASN A 96 22.80 11.02 11.64
C ASN A 96 23.37 9.75 11.00
N TYR A 97 24.24 9.90 9.99
CA TYR A 97 24.70 8.81 9.13
C TYR A 97 25.15 7.56 9.89
N HIS A 98 26.00 7.73 10.91
CA HIS A 98 26.54 6.60 11.68
C HIS A 98 25.49 5.81 12.48
N ASN A 99 24.30 6.38 12.71
CA ASN A 99 23.21 5.70 13.37
C ASN A 99 22.41 4.81 12.41
N PHE A 100 22.46 5.09 11.10
CA PHE A 100 21.62 4.45 10.09
C PHE A 100 22.40 3.62 9.08
N SER A 101 23.71 3.83 8.93
CA SER A 101 24.59 3.02 8.07
C SER A 101 25.45 2.07 8.91
N PRO A 102 25.55 0.75 8.57
CA PRO A 102 24.78 0.10 7.51
C PRO A 102 23.31 -0.12 7.90
N ALA A 103 22.43 0.03 6.91
CA ALA A 103 21.01 -0.14 7.15
C ALA A 103 20.65 -1.55 7.62
N SER A 104 19.75 -1.66 8.58
CA SER A 104 19.27 -2.93 9.13
C SER A 104 18.01 -3.43 8.41
N ARG A 105 17.79 -4.74 8.42
CA ARG A 105 16.50 -5.34 8.01
C ARG A 105 15.41 -5.12 9.06
N THR A 106 15.79 -4.93 10.32
CA THR A 106 14.89 -4.51 11.39
C THR A 106 14.62 -3.02 11.21
N GLY A 107 13.34 -2.62 11.20
CA GLY A 107 13.00 -1.21 11.06
C GLY A 107 13.52 -0.39 12.24
N GLN A 108 14.15 0.75 11.93
CA GLN A 108 14.60 1.74 12.89
C GLN A 108 13.75 3.00 12.76
N ALA A 109 13.17 3.46 13.87
CA ALA A 109 12.37 4.67 13.88
C ALA A 109 13.26 5.89 13.59
N LEU A 110 12.74 6.83 12.79
CA LEU A 110 13.38 8.10 12.51
C LEU A 110 12.71 9.19 13.35
N ASN A 111 13.52 9.97 14.08
CA ASN A 111 13.04 11.11 14.87
C ASN A 111 12.99 12.39 14.01
N ILE A 112 12.37 12.30 12.86
CA ILE A 112 12.12 13.44 11.98
C ILE A 112 10.94 14.25 12.55
N PRO A 113 10.97 15.58 12.53
CA PRO A 113 9.85 16.43 12.96
C PRO A 113 8.54 16.03 12.26
N GLU A 114 7.48 15.86 13.06
CA GLU A 114 6.18 15.35 12.58
C GLU A 114 5.60 16.20 11.44
N ASN A 115 5.80 17.52 11.47
CA ASN A 115 5.34 18.42 10.41
C ASN A 115 5.98 18.12 9.05
N ILE A 116 7.25 17.70 9.00
CA ILE A 116 7.92 17.28 7.75
C ILE A 116 7.27 16.01 7.22
N LEU A 117 7.05 15.01 8.09
CA LEU A 117 6.45 13.74 7.73
C LEU A 117 5.00 13.92 7.25
N ILE A 118 4.20 14.72 7.96
CA ILE A 118 2.82 15.04 7.59
C ILE A 118 2.75 15.73 6.23
N ASN A 119 3.59 16.74 6.02
CA ASN A 119 3.62 17.49 4.76
C ASN A 119 4.10 16.61 3.61
N TRP A 120 5.03 15.67 3.85
CA TRP A 120 5.42 14.67 2.87
C TRP A 120 4.22 13.82 2.44
N VAL A 121 3.43 13.32 3.39
CA VAL A 121 2.24 12.48 3.12
C VAL A 121 1.15 13.28 2.41
N LYS A 122 0.89 14.53 2.84
CA LYS A 122 -0.06 15.43 2.15
C LYS A 122 0.34 15.62 0.68
N HIS A 123 1.60 15.97 0.43
CA HIS A 123 2.11 16.15 -0.93
C HIS A 123 1.99 14.88 -1.76
N HIS A 124 2.32 13.72 -1.17
CA HIS A 124 2.18 12.43 -1.85
C HIS A 124 0.73 12.15 -2.25
N TYR A 125 -0.24 12.39 -1.36
CA TYR A 125 -1.64 12.13 -1.67
C TYR A 125 -2.21 13.14 -2.68
N HIS A 126 -1.86 14.41 -2.58
CA HIS A 126 -2.24 15.40 -3.58
C HIS A 126 -1.64 15.12 -4.96
N GLY A 127 -0.41 14.63 -5.03
CA GLY A 127 0.23 14.21 -6.28
C GLY A 127 -0.51 13.05 -6.98
N LYS A 128 -1.31 12.27 -6.23
CA LYS A 128 -2.22 11.23 -6.76
C LYS A 128 -3.62 11.76 -7.08
N GLY A 129 -3.87 13.06 -6.90
CA GLY A 129 -5.18 13.69 -7.10
C GLY A 129 -6.16 13.50 -5.93
N ASN A 130 -5.71 12.91 -4.82
CA ASN A 130 -6.57 12.74 -3.64
C ASN A 130 -6.77 14.09 -2.92
N THR A 131 -8.01 14.37 -2.53
CA THR A 131 -8.38 15.56 -1.76
C THR A 131 -8.91 15.23 -0.37
N TRP A 132 -9.42 14.01 -0.19
CA TRP A 132 -9.96 13.50 1.06
C TRP A 132 -9.33 12.16 1.43
N ILE A 133 -9.35 11.84 2.71
CA ILE A 133 -8.97 10.53 3.25
C ILE A 133 -10.16 9.89 3.96
N LEU A 134 -10.46 8.64 3.59
CA LEU A 134 -11.38 7.76 4.29
C LEU A 134 -10.56 6.76 5.12
N SER A 135 -10.78 6.72 6.42
CA SER A 135 -10.03 5.81 7.28
C SER A 135 -10.92 5.10 8.28
N ILE A 136 -10.49 3.90 8.65
CA ILE A 136 -11.11 3.10 9.71
C ILE A 136 -10.03 2.33 10.47
N ALA A 137 -10.24 2.08 11.76
CA ALA A 137 -9.39 1.16 12.50
C ALA A 137 -9.65 -0.29 12.04
N LYS A 138 -8.60 -1.12 12.06
CA LYS A 138 -8.71 -2.54 11.72
C LYS A 138 -9.78 -3.24 12.56
N ASP A 139 -10.49 -4.20 11.96
CA ASP A 139 -11.53 -5.02 12.59
C ASP A 139 -12.76 -4.23 13.11
N SER A 140 -12.94 -2.99 12.64
CA SER A 140 -14.09 -2.16 12.98
C SER A 140 -15.28 -2.41 12.05
N THR A 141 -16.49 -2.16 12.55
CA THR A 141 -17.72 -2.17 11.74
C THR A 141 -17.93 -0.83 11.06
N LEU A 142 -18.26 -0.84 9.78
CA LEU A 142 -18.47 0.35 8.96
C LEU A 142 -19.70 1.13 9.43
N SER A 143 -19.49 2.34 9.92
CA SER A 143 -20.52 3.28 10.39
C SER A 143 -19.97 4.70 10.40
N LYS A 144 -20.83 5.72 10.53
CA LYS A 144 -20.38 7.12 10.69
C LYS A 144 -19.52 7.31 11.96
N THR A 145 -19.76 6.53 13.01
CA THR A 145 -19.05 6.66 14.28
C THR A 145 -17.71 5.94 14.31
N SER A 146 -17.45 5.03 13.36
CA SER A 146 -16.19 4.28 13.24
C SER A 146 -15.30 4.77 12.10
N LEU A 147 -15.89 5.48 11.13
CA LEU A 147 -15.18 6.07 10.00
C LEU A 147 -14.58 7.43 10.36
N THR A 148 -13.47 7.72 9.73
CA THR A 148 -12.91 9.06 9.61
C THR A 148 -12.97 9.45 8.14
N LEU A 149 -13.63 10.57 7.84
CA LEU A 149 -13.68 11.18 6.51
C LEU A 149 -13.32 12.65 6.67
N VAL A 150 -12.11 13.03 6.27
CA VAL A 150 -11.55 14.36 6.49
C VAL A 150 -10.72 14.81 5.28
N PRO A 151 -10.58 16.13 5.03
CA PRO A 151 -9.74 16.63 3.96
C PRO A 151 -8.26 16.33 4.26
N ILE A 152 -7.48 16.02 3.21
CA ILE A 152 -6.04 15.75 3.33
C ILE A 152 -5.30 16.96 3.90
N ASN A 153 -5.76 18.17 3.62
CA ASN A 153 -5.17 19.40 4.17
C ASN A 153 -5.23 19.49 5.70
N GLU A 154 -6.10 18.73 6.35
CA GLU A 154 -6.24 18.67 7.80
C GLU A 154 -5.67 17.38 8.42
N LEU A 155 -4.83 16.66 7.69
CA LEU A 155 -4.30 15.35 8.10
C LEU A 155 -3.71 15.37 9.52
N GLU A 156 -2.96 16.43 9.89
CA GLU A 156 -2.31 16.59 11.20
C GLU A 156 -3.27 16.63 12.38
N ARG A 157 -4.52 17.04 12.17
CA ARG A 157 -5.52 17.08 13.24
C ARG A 157 -5.97 15.69 13.65
N TYR A 158 -6.02 14.76 12.68
CA TYR A 158 -6.65 13.44 12.86
C TYR A 158 -5.67 12.28 12.84
N PHE A 159 -4.45 12.48 12.32
CA PHE A 159 -3.46 11.42 12.19
C PHE A 159 -2.10 11.83 12.76
N THR A 160 -1.37 10.84 13.29
CA THR A 160 0.08 10.92 13.44
C THR A 160 0.75 10.29 12.24
N VAL A 161 1.94 10.78 11.88
CA VAL A 161 2.80 10.18 10.87
C VAL A 161 4.12 9.81 11.51
N ASN A 162 4.49 8.55 11.42
CA ASN A 162 5.78 8.02 11.83
C ASN A 162 6.57 7.57 10.62
N SER A 163 7.88 7.52 10.75
CA SER A 163 8.74 6.98 9.70
C SER A 163 9.69 5.91 10.24
N VAL A 164 9.95 4.91 9.39
CA VAL A 164 10.81 3.77 9.70
C VAL A 164 11.80 3.58 8.56
N PHE A 165 13.09 3.59 8.91
CA PHE A 165 14.18 3.28 8.02
C PHE A 165 14.53 1.80 8.09
N ARG A 166 14.62 1.13 6.95
CA ARG A 166 15.01 -0.28 6.87
C ARG A 166 15.47 -0.68 5.49
N ILE A 167 16.26 -1.74 5.40
CA ILE A 167 16.44 -2.44 4.13
C ILE A 167 15.10 -3.02 3.70
N LYS A 168 14.66 -2.72 2.50
CA LYS A 168 13.46 -3.33 1.92
C LYS A 168 13.65 -4.83 1.92
N GLN A 169 12.88 -5.53 2.75
CA GLN A 169 12.73 -6.96 2.57
C GLN A 169 12.00 -7.15 1.24
N SER A 170 12.70 -7.72 0.28
CA SER A 170 12.15 -7.95 -1.04
C SER A 170 10.78 -8.61 -0.93
N GLY A 171 9.77 -8.01 -1.54
CA GLY A 171 8.46 -8.60 -1.70
C GLY A 171 8.56 -9.90 -2.51
N SER A 172 7.52 -10.72 -2.46
CA SER A 172 7.37 -11.82 -3.42
C SER A 172 6.90 -11.26 -4.76
N GLN A 173 7.47 -11.75 -5.84
CA GLN A 173 7.03 -11.47 -7.20
C GLN A 173 6.52 -12.75 -7.88
N ASN A 174 5.73 -12.59 -8.93
CA ASN A 174 5.34 -13.72 -9.77
C ASN A 174 6.59 -14.36 -10.40
N VAL A 175 6.53 -15.66 -10.62
CA VAL A 175 7.59 -16.39 -11.30
C VAL A 175 7.65 -15.96 -12.77
N SER A 176 8.77 -15.36 -13.21
CA SER A 176 8.96 -14.96 -14.62
C SER A 176 8.94 -16.19 -15.55
N LYS A 177 8.58 -16.01 -16.81
CA LYS A 177 8.56 -17.11 -17.81
C LYS A 177 9.89 -17.87 -17.88
N THR A 178 11.01 -17.16 -17.80
CA THR A 178 12.37 -17.72 -17.86
C THR A 178 12.76 -18.54 -16.64
N ARG A 179 12.03 -18.40 -15.52
CA ARG A 179 12.31 -19.09 -14.25
C ARG A 179 11.29 -20.14 -13.87
N ARG A 180 10.35 -20.44 -14.76
CA ARG A 180 9.29 -21.42 -14.50
C ARG A 180 9.84 -22.81 -14.25
N GLU A 181 10.81 -23.25 -15.06
CA GLU A 181 11.44 -24.55 -14.90
C GLU A 181 12.18 -24.70 -13.56
N GLU A 182 12.90 -23.66 -13.14
CA GLU A 182 13.56 -23.63 -11.84
C GLU A 182 12.54 -23.71 -10.67
N ALA A 183 11.41 -23.03 -10.81
CA ALA A 183 10.34 -23.11 -9.81
C ALA A 183 9.68 -24.48 -9.76
N ILE A 184 9.45 -25.11 -10.93
CA ILE A 184 8.92 -26.46 -11.02
C ILE A 184 9.88 -27.45 -10.37
N GLN A 185 11.16 -27.34 -10.63
CA GLN A 185 12.17 -28.17 -10.00
C GLN A 185 12.16 -28.03 -8.48
N ALA A 186 12.11 -26.80 -7.96
CA ALA A 186 12.03 -26.54 -6.52
C ALA A 186 10.76 -27.14 -5.88
N ILE A 187 9.63 -27.13 -6.60
CA ILE A 187 8.39 -27.78 -6.14
C ILE A 187 8.58 -29.29 -6.10
N LYS A 188 9.12 -29.90 -7.16
CA LYS A 188 9.34 -31.36 -7.25
C LYS A 188 10.33 -31.89 -6.20
N GLU A 189 11.36 -31.12 -5.88
CA GLU A 189 12.30 -31.45 -4.80
C GLU A 189 11.61 -31.50 -3.43
N ALA A 190 10.68 -30.58 -3.19
CA ALA A 190 9.93 -30.55 -1.93
C ALA A 190 8.76 -31.52 -1.89
N TYR A 191 8.15 -31.77 -3.06
CA TYR A 191 6.94 -32.58 -3.24
C TYR A 191 7.09 -33.50 -4.47
N PRO A 192 7.81 -34.63 -4.37
CA PRO A 192 8.10 -35.52 -5.50
C PRO A 192 6.87 -36.08 -6.23
N SER A 193 5.73 -36.16 -5.54
CA SER A 193 4.45 -36.66 -6.09
C SER A 193 3.75 -35.65 -7.03
N ILE A 194 4.16 -34.40 -7.06
CA ILE A 194 3.55 -33.36 -7.89
C ILE A 194 3.83 -33.65 -9.36
N ASN A 195 2.75 -33.72 -10.16
CA ASN A 195 2.85 -33.87 -11.61
C ASN A 195 2.89 -32.48 -12.27
N ARG A 196 3.92 -32.24 -13.08
CA ARG A 196 4.10 -30.96 -13.80
C ARG A 196 2.88 -30.58 -14.65
N ASP A 197 2.33 -31.53 -15.37
CA ASP A 197 1.37 -31.27 -16.45
C ASP A 197 -0.07 -31.14 -15.94
N THR A 198 -0.37 -31.76 -14.80
CA THR A 198 -1.71 -31.74 -14.20
C THR A 198 -1.83 -30.82 -13.00
N ASP A 199 -0.75 -30.66 -12.20
CA ASP A 199 -0.82 -29.98 -10.92
C ASP A 199 -0.26 -28.55 -10.96
N ILE A 200 0.42 -28.16 -12.06
CA ILE A 200 0.99 -26.83 -12.22
C ILE A 200 0.29 -26.11 -13.36
N VAL A 201 -0.38 -25.00 -13.02
CA VAL A 201 -1.17 -24.21 -13.97
C VAL A 201 -0.60 -22.79 -14.08
N PHE A 202 -0.59 -22.27 -15.31
CA PHE A 202 -0.19 -20.92 -15.63
C PHE A 202 -1.43 -20.11 -16.06
N ASP A 203 -1.68 -19.01 -15.33
CA ASP A 203 -2.75 -18.08 -15.65
C ASP A 203 -2.12 -16.67 -15.80
N GLY A 204 -1.98 -16.23 -17.01
CA GLY A 204 -1.27 -15.00 -17.36
C GLY A 204 0.17 -14.98 -16.85
N LYS A 205 0.45 -14.04 -15.95
CA LYS A 205 1.77 -13.90 -15.30
C LYS A 205 1.94 -14.74 -14.03
N LYS A 206 0.89 -15.43 -13.58
CA LYS A 206 0.90 -16.19 -12.34
C LYS A 206 1.11 -17.67 -12.60
N MET A 207 1.78 -18.32 -11.66
CA MET A 207 1.98 -19.77 -11.60
C MET A 207 1.26 -20.31 -10.37
N TYR A 208 0.52 -21.37 -10.53
CA TYR A 208 -0.29 -21.99 -9.48
C TYR A 208 0.05 -23.46 -9.33
N LEU A 209 -0.05 -23.96 -8.10
CA LEU A 209 -0.10 -25.38 -7.77
C LEU A 209 -1.54 -25.70 -7.37
N THR A 210 -2.14 -26.73 -8.02
CA THR A 210 -3.51 -27.19 -7.78
C THR A 210 -3.59 -28.41 -6.87
N ALA A 211 -2.52 -29.20 -6.80
CA ALA A 211 -2.46 -30.32 -5.88
C ALA A 211 -2.43 -29.85 -4.42
N TYR A 212 -3.18 -30.50 -3.54
CA TYR A 212 -3.21 -30.19 -2.13
C TYR A 212 -1.94 -30.66 -1.41
N ILE A 213 -1.24 -29.72 -0.78
CA ILE A 213 0.02 -29.97 -0.06
C ILE A 213 -0.04 -29.59 1.44
N GLY A 214 -1.24 -29.31 1.95
CA GLY A 214 -1.48 -28.89 3.33
C GLY A 214 -1.76 -27.38 3.45
N PRO A 215 -2.24 -26.93 4.62
CA PRO A 215 -2.54 -25.51 4.87
C PRO A 215 -1.26 -24.71 5.09
N GLY A 216 -1.33 -23.42 4.75
CA GLY A 216 -0.30 -22.43 5.07
C GLY A 216 0.71 -22.19 3.95
N LYS A 217 1.64 -21.27 4.23
CA LYS A 217 2.73 -20.91 3.31
C LYS A 217 3.91 -21.85 3.48
N GLN A 218 4.46 -22.32 2.36
CA GLN A 218 5.63 -23.19 2.32
C GLN A 218 6.82 -22.47 1.66
N ARG A 219 8.00 -22.60 2.26
CA ARG A 219 9.24 -22.11 1.66
C ARG A 219 9.89 -23.26 0.88
N LEU A 220 10.25 -23.00 -0.37
CA LEU A 220 10.99 -23.91 -1.23
C LEU A 220 12.47 -23.47 -1.34
N ASN A 221 13.28 -24.30 -1.98
CA ASN A 221 14.65 -23.96 -2.33
C ASN A 221 14.70 -22.80 -3.34
N ASN A 222 15.86 -22.19 -3.53
CA ASN A 222 16.13 -21.14 -4.51
C ASN A 222 15.23 -19.89 -4.37
N GLY A 223 14.70 -19.65 -3.15
CA GLY A 223 13.89 -18.47 -2.83
C GLY A 223 12.46 -18.50 -3.37
N TYR A 224 11.95 -19.67 -3.75
CA TYR A 224 10.55 -19.85 -4.09
C TYR A 224 9.66 -20.08 -2.88
N PHE A 225 8.36 -19.75 -3.02
CA PHE A 225 7.36 -19.92 -1.98
C PHE A 225 6.05 -20.40 -2.60
N ILE A 226 5.40 -21.31 -1.91
CA ILE A 226 4.03 -21.68 -2.13
C ILE A 226 3.18 -20.84 -1.17
N GLY A 227 2.26 -20.02 -1.68
CA GLY A 227 1.35 -19.19 -0.89
C GLY A 227 0.34 -20.02 -0.11
N ALA A 228 -0.51 -19.38 0.70
CA ALA A 228 -1.66 -20.06 1.29
C ALA A 228 -2.67 -20.47 0.20
N ILE A 229 -3.41 -21.56 0.46
CA ILE A 229 -4.44 -22.02 -0.45
C ILE A 229 -5.56 -20.97 -0.58
N LYS A 230 -5.93 -20.66 -1.81
CA LYS A 230 -7.04 -19.78 -2.15
C LYS A 230 -7.70 -20.31 -3.42
N ASP A 231 -9.02 -20.41 -3.42
CA ASP A 231 -9.79 -20.93 -4.58
C ASP A 231 -9.27 -22.29 -5.07
N ASN A 232 -8.99 -23.20 -4.13
CA ASN A 232 -8.44 -24.56 -4.34
C ASN A 232 -7.08 -24.60 -5.06
N ARG A 233 -6.30 -23.52 -5.03
CA ARG A 233 -4.96 -23.46 -5.62
C ARG A 233 -4.02 -22.60 -4.80
N TYR A 234 -2.73 -22.82 -4.92
CA TYR A 234 -1.67 -22.07 -4.28
C TYR A 234 -0.94 -21.22 -5.30
N VAL A 235 -0.72 -19.94 -5.01
CA VAL A 235 0.13 -19.09 -5.85
C VAL A 235 1.59 -19.40 -5.58
N ILE A 236 2.35 -19.64 -6.64
CA ILE A 236 3.80 -19.79 -6.57
C ILE A 236 4.45 -18.42 -6.80
N THR A 237 5.29 -18.01 -5.87
CA THR A 237 6.01 -16.73 -5.93
C THR A 237 7.49 -16.94 -5.69
N ARG A 238 8.30 -16.00 -6.11
CA ARG A 238 9.73 -15.95 -5.83
C ARG A 238 10.04 -14.75 -4.95
N ARG A 239 10.92 -14.93 -3.97
CA ARG A 239 11.48 -13.80 -3.24
C ARG A 239 12.40 -13.02 -4.18
N ASN A 240 12.22 -11.70 -4.25
CA ASN A 240 13.21 -10.83 -4.87
C ASN A 240 14.46 -10.83 -3.98
N MET A 241 15.46 -11.57 -4.37
CA MET A 241 16.81 -11.45 -3.81
C MET A 241 17.48 -10.32 -4.59
N THR A 242 17.37 -9.10 -4.10
CA THR A 242 18.23 -8.03 -4.60
C THR A 242 19.62 -8.21 -4.00
N GLU A 243 20.63 -8.33 -4.83
CA GLU A 243 22.03 -8.42 -4.41
C GLU A 243 22.48 -7.13 -3.70
N ASN A 244 21.81 -6.02 -3.98
CA ASN A 244 22.05 -4.73 -3.37
C ASN A 244 20.71 -4.11 -2.89
N PRO A 245 20.23 -4.47 -1.67
CA PRO A 245 18.97 -3.99 -1.16
C PRO A 245 19.09 -2.52 -0.72
N ASN A 246 18.61 -1.62 -1.55
CA ASN A 246 18.54 -0.21 -1.18
C ASN A 246 17.65 -0.02 0.06
N PRO A 247 18.08 0.79 1.03
CA PRO A 247 17.26 1.15 2.16
C PRO A 247 16.00 1.92 1.74
N ASN A 248 14.94 1.80 2.55
CA ASN A 248 13.70 2.54 2.35
C ASN A 248 13.30 3.26 3.62
N ILE A 249 12.75 4.44 3.45
CA ILE A 249 12.01 5.15 4.48
C ILE A 249 10.54 4.91 4.20
N MET A 250 9.85 4.30 5.15
CA MET A 250 8.41 4.04 5.09
C MET A 250 7.69 5.03 5.98
N PHE A 251 6.63 5.62 5.48
CA PHE A 251 5.73 6.49 6.23
C PHE A 251 4.51 5.70 6.66
N GLU A 252 4.19 5.74 7.94
CA GLU A 252 3.02 5.09 8.53
C GLU A 252 2.11 6.14 9.14
N ILE A 253 0.83 6.10 8.78
CA ILE A 253 -0.21 6.91 9.42
C ILE A 253 -0.96 6.12 10.46
N ARG A 254 -1.28 6.78 11.58
CA ARG A 254 -2.11 6.25 12.65
C ARG A 254 -3.19 7.26 13.01
N LEU A 255 -4.41 6.78 13.16
CA LEU A 255 -5.53 7.61 13.57
C LEU A 255 -5.35 8.08 15.02
N LYS A 256 -5.43 9.39 15.28
CA LYS A 256 -5.46 10.01 16.61
C LYS A 256 -6.87 10.00 17.17
N GLN A 257 -7.83 10.40 16.34
CA GLN A 257 -9.22 10.50 16.70
C GLN A 257 -10.12 10.27 15.49
N GLN A 258 -11.26 9.68 15.73
CA GLN A 258 -12.28 9.50 14.70
C GLN A 258 -13.02 10.82 14.45
N CYS A 259 -13.24 11.12 13.17
CA CYS A 259 -14.01 12.30 12.76
C CYS A 259 -14.66 12.05 11.39
N PHE A 260 -15.96 12.13 11.32
CA PHE A 260 -16.71 12.07 10.08
C PHE A 260 -17.31 13.45 9.77
N GLN A 261 -16.60 14.23 8.96
CA GLN A 261 -16.96 15.62 8.60
C GLN A 261 -18.06 15.65 7.52
N GLU A 262 -19.24 15.14 7.84
CA GLU A 262 -20.34 14.98 6.88
C GLU A 262 -20.78 16.30 6.25
N ASN A 263 -20.97 17.34 7.05
CA ASN A 263 -21.47 18.63 6.56
C ASN A 263 -20.43 19.35 5.70
N GLU A 264 -19.16 19.28 6.09
CA GLU A 264 -18.05 19.86 5.33
C GLU A 264 -17.87 19.13 4.00
N PHE A 265 -17.95 17.80 4.02
CA PHE A 265 -17.91 17.01 2.81
C PHE A 265 -19.11 17.30 1.87
N LYS A 266 -20.32 17.46 2.40
CA LYS A 266 -21.50 17.87 1.63
C LYS A 266 -21.31 19.24 0.96
N ASN A 267 -20.75 20.20 1.69
CA ASN A 267 -20.47 21.53 1.15
C ASN A 267 -19.38 21.47 0.06
N PHE A 268 -18.37 20.66 0.27
CA PHE A 268 -17.33 20.42 -0.74
C PHE A 268 -17.92 19.79 -2.01
N LEU A 269 -18.78 18.76 -1.89
CA LEU A 269 -19.45 18.15 -3.05
C LEU A 269 -20.26 19.18 -3.86
N LYS A 270 -21.04 20.03 -3.18
CA LYS A 270 -21.80 21.11 -3.85
C LYS A 270 -20.88 22.06 -4.63
N SER A 271 -19.74 22.43 -4.06
CA SER A 271 -18.79 23.32 -4.76
C SER A 271 -18.15 22.66 -6.00
N GLN A 272 -18.10 21.34 -6.05
CA GLN A 272 -17.60 20.62 -7.22
C GLN A 272 -18.67 20.51 -8.33
N GLU A 273 -19.94 20.41 -7.96
CA GLU A 273 -21.05 20.34 -8.94
C GLU A 273 -21.31 21.70 -9.61
N GLU A 274 -21.14 22.82 -8.89
CA GLU A 274 -21.28 24.17 -9.44
C GLU A 274 -20.17 24.54 -10.44
N ASN A 275 -19.05 23.82 -10.45
CA ASN A 275 -17.92 24.02 -11.36
C ASN A 275 -17.96 23.07 -12.59
N CYS A 276 -18.98 22.24 -12.71
CA CYS A 276 -19.28 21.38 -13.86
C CYS A 276 -20.47 21.88 -14.66
#